data_fff298fcd902d4a3e21341d556137de0
#
_entry.id   fff298fcd902d4a3e21341d556137de0
#
_cell.length_a   1.000
_cell.length_b   1.000
_cell.length_c   1.000
_cell.angle_alpha   90.00
_cell.angle_beta   90.00
_cell.angle_gamma   90.00
#
_symmetry.space_group_name_H-M   'P 1'
#
loop_
_entity.id
_entity.type
_entity.pdbx_description
1 polymer ?
#
loop_
_entity_poly.entity_id
_entity_poly.type
_entity_poly.pdbx_seq_one_letter_code
_entity_poly.pdbx_strand_id
1 'polypeptide(L)'
;AKKLGHDFSVKKDHKDANCQAAGYDLYKCNRCNETKKVDIAKVDHDYKLTKKADVTCTTDGYKEYTCSMCKDSYRTTIAKLGHDFSVLVEHKDSTWVEQGYDIYKCSRCEETQKTMYDLIPHDYDMNTEVERVDSTCTTKGHINYACKVCGNIKTVELPLNPDNHTYEETGRDLEYIYYKCKECGATKKEFNDQTYTIDLGNGKTTTVVGHFDLEMRQEILDLVNKRREIFESKPLSLPSIDSSLQNAANIRAYEITYSYSHTRPNGERGITSFHVDGENLAEGFTSASDVCQAWFASLTHDLNITNNSYNTIGIGVFCAKTDYGYENYFSQMFSCDKLE
;
A
#
# COMPACT_ATOMS: atom_id res chain seq x y z
N ALA A 1 9.55 78.16 -97.82
CA ALA A 1 8.56 77.08 -98.11
C ALA A 1 8.36 76.23 -96.86
N LYS A 2 7.13 76.11 -96.43
CA LYS A 2 6.74 75.22 -95.29
C LYS A 2 6.98 73.77 -95.74
N LYS A 3 7.80 73.02 -94.96
CA LYS A 3 8.00 71.57 -95.25
C LYS A 3 6.64 70.86 -95.16
N LEU A 4 6.23 70.27 -96.25
CA LEU A 4 5.05 69.43 -96.31
C LEU A 4 5.36 68.08 -95.59
N GLY A 5 4.72 67.79 -94.49
CA GLY A 5 4.92 66.57 -93.80
C GLY A 5 4.62 65.33 -94.63
N HIS A 6 4.93 64.10 -94.13
CA HIS A 6 4.67 62.80 -94.79
C HIS A 6 3.15 62.57 -94.87
N ASP A 7 2.68 62.04 -95.98
CA ASP A 7 1.31 61.56 -96.16
C ASP A 7 1.32 60.04 -96.28
N PHE A 8 1.11 59.34 -95.15
CA PHE A 8 1.04 57.84 -95.06
C PHE A 8 -0.38 57.32 -95.34
N SER A 9 -1.00 57.69 -96.41
CA SER A 9 -2.34 57.33 -96.79
C SER A 9 -2.38 56.08 -97.64
N VAL A 10 -1.31 55.61 -98.22
CA VAL A 10 -1.27 54.43 -99.06
C VAL A 10 -0.82 53.17 -98.25
N LYS A 11 -1.73 52.22 -98.05
CA LYS A 11 -1.40 50.98 -97.41
C LYS A 11 -0.61 50.09 -98.43
N LYS A 12 0.65 49.76 -98.08
CA LYS A 12 1.55 49.00 -98.92
C LYS A 12 1.50 47.50 -98.65
N ASP A 13 1.37 47.13 -97.35
CA ASP A 13 1.38 45.77 -96.87
C ASP A 13 0.52 45.67 -95.67
N HIS A 14 -0.02 44.44 -95.41
CA HIS A 14 -0.82 44.13 -94.24
C HIS A 14 -0.55 42.68 -93.79
N LYS A 15 -0.40 42.55 -92.49
CA LYS A 15 -0.35 41.24 -91.90
C LYS A 15 -1.34 41.20 -90.73
N ASP A 16 -2.29 40.27 -90.81
CA ASP A 16 -3.23 40.07 -89.68
C ASP A 16 -2.51 39.58 -88.40
N ALA A 17 -2.97 40.10 -87.25
CA ALA A 17 -2.59 39.56 -85.97
C ALA A 17 -3.32 38.30 -85.70
N ASN A 18 -2.63 37.37 -85.06
CA ASN A 18 -3.23 36.21 -84.42
C ASN A 18 -2.79 36.10 -82.95
N CYS A 19 -3.19 35.08 -82.25
CA CYS A 19 -2.89 34.94 -80.84
C CYS A 19 -1.39 34.61 -80.53
N GLN A 20 -0.61 34.19 -81.56
CA GLN A 20 0.85 33.94 -81.44
C GLN A 20 1.72 35.07 -81.90
N ALA A 21 1.25 35.83 -82.86
CA ALA A 21 2.02 36.89 -83.51
C ALA A 21 1.23 38.19 -83.69
N ALA A 22 1.87 39.33 -83.42
CA ALA A 22 1.33 40.63 -83.77
C ALA A 22 1.24 40.80 -85.29
N GLY A 23 0.21 41.47 -85.74
CA GLY A 23 0.07 41.89 -87.11
C GLY A 23 0.71 43.27 -87.29
N TYR A 24 0.59 43.80 -88.55
CA TYR A 24 0.96 45.14 -88.85
C TYR A 24 0.30 45.69 -90.15
N ASP A 25 0.18 47.01 -90.19
CA ASP A 25 -0.09 47.76 -91.42
C ASP A 25 1.14 48.52 -91.76
N LEU A 26 1.61 48.42 -93.01
CA LEU A 26 2.71 49.18 -93.54
C LEU A 26 2.19 50.17 -94.51
N TYR A 27 2.33 51.41 -94.22
CA TYR A 27 1.93 52.53 -95.01
C TYR A 27 3.14 53.19 -95.77
N LYS A 28 3.00 53.54 -97.00
CA LYS A 28 3.99 54.34 -97.78
C LYS A 28 3.54 55.72 -97.90
N CYS A 29 4.50 56.72 -97.79
CA CYS A 29 4.23 58.10 -98.06
C CYS A 29 3.92 58.36 -99.53
N ASN A 30 2.80 59.04 -99.81
CA ASN A 30 2.37 59.28 -101.16
C ASN A 30 3.31 60.33 -101.85
N ARG A 31 4.18 61.02 -101.13
CA ARG A 31 5.04 62.06 -101.64
C ARG A 31 6.55 61.73 -101.62
N CYS A 32 6.94 60.62 -100.98
CA CYS A 32 8.33 60.17 -100.93
C CYS A 32 8.33 58.64 -100.75
N ASN A 33 9.56 58.05 -100.57
CA ASN A 33 9.65 56.58 -100.38
C ASN A 33 9.63 56.13 -98.92
N GLU A 34 9.45 57.05 -97.94
CA GLU A 34 9.35 56.72 -96.54
C GLU A 34 8.14 55.80 -96.26
N THR A 35 8.32 54.88 -95.30
CA THR A 35 7.30 53.97 -94.83
C THR A 35 7.04 54.08 -93.34
N LYS A 36 5.81 53.89 -92.92
CA LYS A 36 5.40 53.90 -91.51
C LYS A 36 4.70 52.51 -91.22
N LYS A 37 5.26 51.84 -90.26
CA LYS A 37 4.65 50.59 -89.73
C LYS A 37 3.75 50.95 -88.57
N VAL A 38 2.57 50.42 -88.53
CA VAL A 38 1.62 50.47 -87.41
C VAL A 38 1.39 49.05 -86.97
N ASP A 39 1.81 48.74 -85.79
CA ASP A 39 1.65 47.35 -85.22
C ASP A 39 0.19 47.13 -84.77
N ILE A 40 -0.32 45.96 -85.10
CA ILE A 40 -1.62 45.44 -84.66
C ILE A 40 -1.34 44.45 -83.54
N ALA A 41 -1.89 44.66 -82.30
CA ALA A 41 -1.71 43.83 -81.15
C ALA A 41 -2.15 42.41 -81.41
N LYS A 42 -1.52 41.43 -80.75
CA LYS A 42 -1.99 40.04 -80.76
C LYS A 42 -3.42 40.01 -80.30
N VAL A 43 -4.20 39.04 -80.84
CA VAL A 43 -5.53 38.75 -80.36
C VAL A 43 -5.44 37.78 -79.19
N ASP A 44 -6.40 37.83 -78.28
CA ASP A 44 -6.45 36.92 -77.17
C ASP A 44 -6.73 35.48 -77.65
N HIS A 45 -6.24 34.50 -76.89
CA HIS A 45 -6.53 33.11 -77.17
C HIS A 45 -8.02 32.82 -76.98
N ASP A 46 -8.65 32.15 -77.92
CA ASP A 46 -10.01 31.61 -77.83
C ASP A 46 -9.97 30.18 -77.37
N TYR A 47 -9.88 29.96 -76.05
CA TYR A 47 -9.82 28.65 -75.47
C TYR A 47 -11.17 28.01 -75.38
N LYS A 48 -11.32 26.82 -75.97
CA LYS A 48 -12.51 25.97 -75.89
C LYS A 48 -12.21 24.69 -75.07
N LEU A 49 -13.16 24.28 -74.24
CA LEU A 49 -13.06 23.01 -73.50
C LEU A 49 -12.99 21.86 -74.51
N THR A 50 -11.89 21.09 -74.49
CA THR A 50 -11.65 20.01 -75.44
C THR A 50 -11.67 18.62 -74.79
N LYS A 51 -11.26 18.54 -73.54
CA LYS A 51 -11.31 17.30 -72.74
C LYS A 51 -11.67 17.60 -71.31
N LYS A 52 -12.33 16.66 -70.68
CA LYS A 52 -12.58 16.61 -69.23
C LYS A 52 -12.44 15.21 -68.69
N ALA A 53 -12.03 15.12 -67.46
CA ALA A 53 -12.20 13.90 -66.66
C ALA A 53 -12.91 14.28 -65.37
N ASP A 54 -13.91 13.50 -65.00
CA ASP A 54 -14.65 13.79 -63.77
C ASP A 54 -13.84 13.31 -62.54
N VAL A 55 -13.97 14.03 -61.45
CA VAL A 55 -13.34 13.75 -60.20
C VAL A 55 -13.98 12.56 -59.53
N THR A 56 -13.16 11.68 -58.90
CA THR A 56 -13.64 10.56 -58.07
C THR A 56 -13.20 10.77 -56.61
N CYS A 57 -13.48 9.80 -55.76
CA CYS A 57 -13.02 9.82 -54.37
C CYS A 57 -11.49 9.82 -54.26
N THR A 58 -10.81 9.15 -55.17
CA THR A 58 -9.36 8.89 -55.11
C THR A 58 -8.55 9.58 -56.20
N THR A 59 -9.21 10.00 -57.30
CA THR A 59 -8.56 10.53 -58.51
C THR A 59 -8.98 11.95 -58.77
N ASP A 60 -8.02 12.83 -59.01
CA ASP A 60 -8.27 14.20 -59.45
C ASP A 60 -8.94 14.22 -60.81
N GLY A 61 -9.91 15.10 -60.97
CA GLY A 61 -10.48 15.45 -62.27
C GLY A 61 -9.69 16.53 -62.95
N TYR A 62 -10.01 16.79 -64.22
CA TYR A 62 -9.41 17.94 -64.93
C TYR A 62 -10.31 18.46 -66.03
N LYS A 63 -10.07 19.70 -66.44
CA LYS A 63 -10.58 20.33 -67.66
C LYS A 63 -9.41 20.80 -68.49
N GLU A 64 -9.37 20.42 -69.77
CA GLU A 64 -8.35 20.81 -70.74
C GLU A 64 -8.97 21.76 -71.76
N TYR A 65 -8.39 22.89 -71.93
CA TYR A 65 -8.83 23.94 -72.86
C TYR A 65 -7.82 24.08 -73.97
N THR A 66 -8.24 24.12 -75.24
CA THR A 66 -7.39 24.28 -76.38
C THR A 66 -7.82 25.51 -77.18
N CYS A 67 -6.89 26.35 -77.55
CA CYS A 67 -7.16 27.52 -78.42
C CYS A 67 -7.60 27.08 -79.80
N SER A 68 -8.75 27.59 -80.29
CA SER A 68 -9.30 27.25 -81.58
C SER A 68 -8.39 27.63 -82.76
N MET A 69 -7.57 28.69 -82.51
CA MET A 69 -6.71 29.28 -83.60
C MET A 69 -5.32 28.67 -83.63
N CYS A 70 -4.59 28.60 -82.50
CA CYS A 70 -3.19 28.18 -82.46
C CYS A 70 -2.94 26.82 -81.88
N LYS A 71 -3.99 26.14 -81.34
CA LYS A 71 -3.89 24.80 -80.72
C LYS A 71 -3.08 24.76 -79.39
N ASP A 72 -2.68 25.94 -78.88
CA ASP A 72 -2.13 25.99 -77.53
C ASP A 72 -3.15 25.48 -76.51
N SER A 73 -2.67 24.80 -75.43
CA SER A 73 -3.59 24.21 -74.47
C SER A 73 -3.10 24.35 -73.04
N TYR A 74 -4.03 24.47 -72.12
CA TYR A 74 -3.75 24.40 -70.68
C TYR A 74 -4.79 23.54 -70.01
N ARG A 75 -4.42 23.03 -68.81
CA ARG A 75 -5.25 22.18 -68.00
C ARG A 75 -5.49 22.74 -66.63
N THR A 76 -6.71 22.71 -66.15
CA THR A 76 -7.06 22.98 -64.76
C THR A 76 -7.38 21.66 -64.04
N THR A 77 -6.75 21.43 -62.88
CA THR A 77 -7.02 20.25 -62.08
C THR A 77 -8.15 20.53 -61.10
N ILE A 78 -8.99 19.52 -60.87
CA ILE A 78 -10.06 19.51 -59.86
C ILE A 78 -9.65 18.47 -58.85
N ALA A 79 -9.43 18.87 -57.60
CA ALA A 79 -8.99 17.98 -56.54
C ALA A 79 -10.01 16.84 -56.29
N LYS A 80 -9.49 15.67 -55.99
CA LYS A 80 -10.28 14.47 -55.61
C LYS A 80 -11.20 14.79 -54.45
N LEU A 81 -12.37 14.11 -54.43
CA LEU A 81 -13.43 14.37 -53.41
C LEU A 81 -13.13 13.80 -52.04
N GLY A 82 -12.18 12.85 -51.92
CA GLY A 82 -12.01 12.04 -50.72
C GLY A 82 -13.18 11.07 -50.53
N HIS A 83 -13.10 10.23 -49.50
CA HIS A 83 -14.21 9.36 -49.11
C HIS A 83 -15.12 10.06 -48.10
N ASP A 84 -16.42 9.75 -48.22
CA ASP A 84 -17.46 10.17 -47.30
C ASP A 84 -18.11 8.90 -46.71
N PHE A 85 -17.52 8.42 -45.59
CA PHE A 85 -17.98 7.21 -44.89
C PHE A 85 -19.18 7.51 -43.99
N SER A 86 -20.32 7.86 -44.62
CA SER A 86 -21.54 8.27 -43.93
C SER A 86 -22.64 7.19 -43.91
N VAL A 87 -22.48 6.10 -44.67
CA VAL A 87 -23.48 5.03 -44.78
C VAL A 87 -23.10 3.87 -43.86
N LEU A 88 -23.76 3.74 -42.71
CA LEU A 88 -23.57 2.59 -41.81
C LEU A 88 -24.12 1.32 -42.51
N VAL A 89 -23.28 0.33 -42.68
CA VAL A 89 -23.63 -0.95 -43.34
C VAL A 89 -23.64 -2.13 -42.40
N GLU A 90 -22.87 -2.04 -41.32
CA GLU A 90 -22.85 -3.08 -40.30
C GLU A 90 -22.55 -2.46 -38.95
N HIS A 91 -23.22 -2.94 -37.89
CA HIS A 91 -23.00 -2.58 -36.51
C HIS A 91 -22.90 -3.86 -35.67
N LYS A 92 -21.89 -3.90 -34.76
CA LYS A 92 -21.77 -4.94 -33.76
C LYS A 92 -21.47 -4.29 -32.42
N ASP A 93 -22.32 -4.55 -31.43
CA ASP A 93 -22.09 -4.11 -30.05
C ASP A 93 -20.84 -4.77 -29.44
N SER A 94 -20.15 -4.01 -28.59
CA SER A 94 -19.10 -4.57 -27.74
C SER A 94 -19.70 -5.48 -26.68
N THR A 95 -18.93 -6.49 -26.30
CA THR A 95 -19.16 -7.28 -25.11
C THR A 95 -17.93 -7.17 -24.18
N TRP A 96 -17.93 -7.86 -23.05
CA TRP A 96 -16.73 -7.94 -22.19
C TRP A 96 -15.65 -8.92 -22.70
N VAL A 97 -15.89 -9.65 -23.80
CA VAL A 97 -14.92 -10.58 -24.43
C VAL A 97 -14.63 -10.25 -25.87
N GLU A 98 -15.50 -9.51 -26.54
CA GLU A 98 -15.35 -9.14 -27.95
C GLU A 98 -15.58 -7.65 -28.15
N GLN A 99 -14.68 -7.02 -28.90
CA GLN A 99 -14.85 -5.62 -29.32
C GLN A 99 -15.99 -5.47 -30.30
N GLY A 100 -16.76 -4.41 -30.11
CA GLY A 100 -17.76 -3.99 -31.08
C GLY A 100 -17.11 -3.22 -32.23
N TYR A 101 -17.89 -2.99 -33.27
CA TYR A 101 -17.45 -2.18 -34.41
C TYR A 101 -18.61 -1.64 -35.22
N ASP A 102 -18.34 -0.54 -35.94
CA ASP A 102 -19.16 -0.06 -37.06
C ASP A 102 -18.39 -0.18 -38.35
N ILE A 103 -19.06 -0.57 -39.41
CA ILE A 103 -18.55 -0.53 -40.79
C ILE A 103 -19.38 0.50 -41.55
N TYR A 104 -18.71 1.56 -42.00
CA TYR A 104 -19.27 2.59 -42.82
C TYR A 104 -18.81 2.42 -44.28
N LYS A 105 -19.74 2.56 -45.21
CA LYS A 105 -19.48 2.60 -46.65
C LYS A 105 -19.42 4.05 -47.11
N CYS A 106 -18.54 4.34 -48.06
CA CYS A 106 -18.51 5.63 -48.71
C CYS A 106 -19.81 5.86 -49.51
N SER A 107 -20.43 7.05 -49.36
CA SER A 107 -21.65 7.39 -50.08
C SER A 107 -21.46 7.49 -51.61
N ARG A 108 -20.21 7.53 -52.10
CA ARG A 108 -19.85 7.79 -53.50
C ARG A 108 -19.10 6.65 -54.18
N CYS A 109 -18.63 5.64 -53.43
CA CYS A 109 -17.93 4.45 -53.98
C CYS A 109 -18.11 3.24 -53.05
N GLU A 110 -17.50 2.11 -53.39
CA GLU A 110 -17.68 0.84 -52.66
C GLU A 110 -16.72 0.66 -51.47
N GLU A 111 -15.82 1.63 -51.24
CA GLU A 111 -14.87 1.57 -50.15
C GLU A 111 -15.57 1.62 -48.80
N THR A 112 -15.03 0.87 -47.81
CA THR A 112 -15.55 0.80 -46.45
C THR A 112 -14.49 1.19 -45.45
N GLN A 113 -14.91 1.73 -44.29
CA GLN A 113 -14.10 2.02 -43.14
C GLN A 113 -14.67 1.33 -41.92
N LYS A 114 -13.82 0.61 -41.18
CA LYS A 114 -14.19 -0.03 -39.92
C LYS A 114 -13.69 0.79 -38.73
N THR A 115 -14.58 1.08 -37.80
CA THR A 115 -14.26 1.72 -36.50
C THR A 115 -14.53 0.69 -35.42
N MET A 116 -13.52 0.45 -34.56
CA MET A 116 -13.62 -0.49 -33.43
C MET A 116 -14.03 0.24 -32.17
N TYR A 117 -14.78 -0.44 -31.30
CA TYR A 117 -15.13 0.00 -29.96
C TYR A 117 -14.44 -0.87 -28.92
N ASP A 118 -14.09 -0.27 -27.79
CA ASP A 118 -13.49 -1.01 -26.69
C ASP A 118 -14.45 -2.03 -26.08
N LEU A 119 -13.89 -3.03 -25.38
CA LEU A 119 -14.67 -3.98 -24.60
C LEU A 119 -15.49 -3.25 -23.53
N ILE A 120 -16.68 -3.74 -23.24
CA ILE A 120 -17.47 -3.26 -22.10
C ILE A 120 -16.71 -3.63 -20.80
N PRO A 121 -16.42 -2.69 -19.90
CA PRO A 121 -15.78 -3.01 -18.64
C PRO A 121 -16.68 -3.89 -17.76
N HIS A 122 -16.06 -4.80 -16.99
CA HIS A 122 -16.79 -5.62 -16.03
C HIS A 122 -17.32 -4.75 -14.85
N ASP A 123 -18.57 -4.98 -14.45
CA ASP A 123 -19.19 -4.41 -13.25
C ASP A 123 -19.04 -5.41 -12.08
N TYR A 124 -17.98 -5.26 -11.30
CA TYR A 124 -17.73 -6.10 -10.12
C TYR A 124 -18.53 -5.61 -8.91
N ASP A 125 -19.24 -6.54 -8.26
CA ASP A 125 -19.89 -6.24 -6.98
C ASP A 125 -18.88 -6.23 -5.85
N MET A 126 -18.31 -5.06 -5.60
CA MET A 126 -17.30 -4.86 -4.54
C MET A 126 -17.87 -4.95 -3.12
N ASN A 127 -19.20 -5.08 -2.96
CA ASN A 127 -19.83 -5.26 -1.66
C ASN A 127 -20.07 -6.73 -1.28
N THR A 128 -19.95 -7.64 -2.26
CA THR A 128 -20.17 -9.07 -2.05
C THR A 128 -18.88 -9.83 -2.36
N GLU A 129 -18.18 -10.24 -1.30
CA GLU A 129 -17.00 -11.08 -1.42
C GLU A 129 -17.41 -12.50 -1.84
N VAL A 130 -16.80 -13.03 -2.88
CA VAL A 130 -16.97 -14.43 -3.31
C VAL A 130 -16.04 -15.35 -2.53
N GLU A 131 -14.84 -14.86 -2.25
CA GLU A 131 -13.81 -15.54 -1.49
C GLU A 131 -12.95 -14.49 -0.80
N ARG A 132 -12.53 -14.81 0.43
CA ARG A 132 -11.57 -14.01 1.18
C ARG A 132 -10.51 -14.91 1.77
N VAL A 133 -9.26 -14.58 1.56
CA VAL A 133 -8.10 -15.15 2.24
C VAL A 133 -7.39 -14.01 2.95
N ASP A 134 -7.40 -14.03 4.27
CA ASP A 134 -6.74 -13.00 5.06
C ASP A 134 -5.21 -13.10 4.95
N SER A 135 -4.55 -11.96 4.96
CA SER A 135 -3.09 -11.91 4.99
C SER A 135 -2.54 -12.31 6.34
N THR A 136 -1.36 -12.91 6.36
CA THR A 136 -0.58 -13.20 7.57
C THR A 136 0.61 -12.23 7.66
N CYS A 137 1.44 -12.42 8.68
CA CYS A 137 2.68 -11.66 8.85
C CYS A 137 3.71 -11.88 7.73
N THR A 138 3.58 -12.96 6.93
CA THR A 138 4.52 -13.31 5.85
C THR A 138 3.86 -13.50 4.50
N THR A 139 2.55 -13.75 4.45
CA THR A 139 1.82 -14.07 3.23
C THR A 139 0.72 -13.04 2.98
N LYS A 140 0.70 -12.47 1.77
CA LYS A 140 -0.40 -11.60 1.34
C LYS A 140 -1.71 -12.37 1.24
N GLY A 141 -2.79 -11.74 1.64
CA GLY A 141 -4.14 -12.23 1.41
C GLY A 141 -4.72 -11.74 0.08
N HIS A 142 -5.96 -12.11 -0.19
CA HIS A 142 -6.71 -11.59 -1.31
C HIS A 142 -8.22 -11.66 -1.08
N ILE A 143 -8.95 -10.84 -1.84
CA ILE A 143 -10.39 -10.88 -1.92
C ILE A 143 -10.79 -11.04 -3.38
N ASN A 144 -11.69 -11.95 -3.67
CA ASN A 144 -12.26 -12.19 -4.98
C ASN A 144 -13.67 -11.60 -5.07
N TYR A 145 -13.92 -10.85 -6.14
CA TYR A 145 -15.21 -10.26 -6.46
C TYR A 145 -15.69 -10.76 -7.82
N ALA A 146 -16.96 -11.08 -7.95
CA ALA A 146 -17.54 -11.51 -9.21
C ALA A 146 -18.18 -10.34 -9.99
N CYS A 147 -18.04 -10.37 -11.31
CA CYS A 147 -18.81 -9.50 -12.17
C CYS A 147 -20.29 -9.89 -12.10
N LYS A 148 -21.18 -8.91 -11.86
CA LYS A 148 -22.64 -9.10 -11.72
C LYS A 148 -23.30 -9.73 -12.93
N VAL A 149 -22.67 -9.61 -14.09
CA VAL A 149 -23.29 -10.02 -15.36
C VAL A 149 -22.72 -11.32 -15.89
N CYS A 150 -21.37 -11.48 -15.87
CA CYS A 150 -20.72 -12.63 -16.50
C CYS A 150 -20.03 -13.57 -15.52
N GLY A 151 -19.97 -13.22 -14.22
CA GLY A 151 -19.30 -14.05 -13.21
C GLY A 151 -17.76 -14.01 -13.25
N ASN A 152 -17.16 -13.23 -14.15
CA ASN A 152 -15.69 -13.08 -14.18
C ASN A 152 -15.18 -12.62 -12.82
N ILE A 153 -14.03 -13.14 -12.38
CA ILE A 153 -13.47 -12.86 -11.06
C ILE A 153 -12.40 -11.77 -11.16
N LYS A 154 -12.52 -10.78 -10.28
CA LYS A 154 -11.49 -9.80 -9.99
C LYS A 154 -10.87 -10.10 -8.64
N THR A 155 -9.58 -10.38 -8.61
CA THR A 155 -8.81 -10.56 -7.39
C THR A 155 -8.19 -9.23 -6.96
N VAL A 156 -8.41 -8.86 -5.70
CA VAL A 156 -7.78 -7.71 -5.04
C VAL A 156 -6.82 -8.24 -3.98
N GLU A 157 -5.53 -8.00 -4.13
CA GLU A 157 -4.54 -8.39 -3.12
C GLU A 157 -4.69 -7.56 -1.84
N LEU A 158 -4.57 -8.22 -0.69
CA LEU A 158 -4.43 -7.60 0.63
C LEU A 158 -2.94 -7.50 0.98
N PRO A 159 -2.49 -6.37 1.55
CA PRO A 159 -1.12 -6.24 2.04
C PRO A 159 -0.86 -7.26 3.15
N LEU A 160 0.42 -7.51 3.47
CA LEU A 160 0.79 -8.29 4.66
C LEU A 160 0.15 -7.67 5.91
N ASN A 161 -0.31 -8.53 6.83
CA ASN A 161 -0.77 -8.10 8.14
C ASN A 161 0.30 -8.46 9.18
N PRO A 162 1.14 -7.50 9.60
CA PRO A 162 2.25 -7.75 10.52
C PRO A 162 1.79 -8.23 11.91
N ASP A 163 0.51 -8.03 12.26
CA ASP A 163 -0.05 -8.40 13.55
C ASP A 163 -0.77 -9.77 13.53
N ASN A 164 -0.98 -10.34 12.36
CA ASN A 164 -1.63 -11.65 12.22
C ASN A 164 -0.60 -12.79 12.27
N HIS A 165 -0.22 -13.15 13.49
CA HIS A 165 0.75 -14.18 13.78
C HIS A 165 0.10 -15.48 14.23
N THR A 166 0.62 -16.62 13.77
CA THR A 166 0.30 -17.96 14.30
C THR A 166 1.35 -18.35 15.33
N TYR A 167 1.07 -18.07 16.62
CA TYR A 167 1.99 -18.35 17.70
C TYR A 167 1.88 -19.80 18.19
N GLU A 168 3.02 -20.40 18.53
CA GLU A 168 3.12 -21.65 19.30
C GLU A 168 3.95 -21.41 20.54
N GLU A 169 3.60 -22.14 21.61
CA GLU A 169 4.36 -22.13 22.85
C GLU A 169 5.72 -22.80 22.64
N THR A 170 6.78 -22.14 23.07
CA THR A 170 8.17 -22.63 22.99
C THR A 170 8.75 -23.03 24.36
N GLY A 171 8.10 -22.63 25.43
CA GLY A 171 8.51 -22.91 26.80
C GLY A 171 7.76 -22.06 27.80
N ARG A 172 7.98 -22.37 29.09
CA ARG A 172 7.45 -21.59 30.21
C ARG A 172 8.36 -21.68 31.41
N ASP A 173 8.29 -20.67 32.26
CA ASP A 173 8.83 -20.68 33.64
C ASP A 173 7.71 -20.32 34.63
N LEU A 174 8.08 -19.94 35.84
CA LEU A 174 7.10 -19.56 36.87
C LEU A 174 6.40 -18.21 36.59
N GLU A 175 6.98 -17.39 35.74
CA GLU A 175 6.51 -16.05 35.45
C GLU A 175 5.82 -15.95 34.08
N TYR A 176 6.44 -16.52 33.03
CA TYR A 176 5.99 -16.36 31.67
C TYR A 176 5.79 -17.68 30.91
N ILE A 177 4.85 -17.62 29.95
CA ILE A 177 4.76 -18.54 28.84
C ILE A 177 5.33 -17.81 27.62
N TYR A 178 6.28 -18.46 26.95
CA TYR A 178 6.96 -17.91 25.79
C TYR A 178 6.39 -18.49 24.51
N TYR A 179 6.16 -17.61 23.53
CA TYR A 179 5.60 -17.97 22.25
C TYR A 179 6.49 -17.50 21.11
N LYS A 180 6.49 -18.24 20.03
CA LYS A 180 7.16 -17.87 18.78
C LYS A 180 6.21 -18.09 17.60
N CYS A 181 6.15 -17.13 16.69
CA CYS A 181 5.40 -17.27 15.45
C CYS A 181 6.06 -18.32 14.56
N LYS A 182 5.27 -19.29 14.08
CA LYS A 182 5.74 -20.37 13.19
C LYS A 182 6.31 -19.88 11.88
N GLU A 183 5.79 -18.76 11.38
CA GLU A 183 6.09 -18.25 10.04
C GLU A 183 7.24 -17.24 10.03
N CYS A 184 7.17 -16.20 10.87
CA CYS A 184 8.14 -15.09 10.86
C CYS A 184 9.15 -15.16 12.01
N GLY A 185 8.93 -16.01 13.00
CA GLY A 185 9.80 -16.13 14.17
C GLY A 185 9.63 -15.03 15.23
N ALA A 186 8.66 -14.11 15.06
CA ALA A 186 8.34 -13.10 16.06
C ALA A 186 7.99 -13.77 17.40
N THR A 187 8.44 -13.19 18.51
CA THR A 187 8.24 -13.72 19.85
C THR A 187 7.29 -12.84 20.65
N LYS A 188 6.53 -13.47 21.53
CA LYS A 188 5.78 -12.80 22.60
C LYS A 188 5.87 -13.62 23.88
N LYS A 189 5.58 -13.00 25.01
CA LYS A 189 5.41 -13.65 26.30
C LYS A 189 4.09 -13.22 26.93
N GLU A 190 3.50 -14.11 27.69
CA GLU A 190 2.28 -13.87 28.49
C GLU A 190 2.53 -14.38 29.90
N PHE A 191 1.90 -13.79 30.92
CA PHE A 191 2.04 -14.29 32.28
C PHE A 191 1.56 -15.74 32.39
N ASN A 192 2.34 -16.55 33.11
CA ASN A 192 2.04 -17.95 33.37
C ASN A 192 1.12 -18.08 34.59
N ASP A 193 -0.09 -17.52 34.50
CA ASP A 193 -1.07 -17.64 35.58
C ASP A 193 -1.43 -19.11 35.81
N GLN A 194 -1.17 -19.60 37.02
CA GLN A 194 -1.52 -20.94 37.47
C GLN A 194 -2.47 -20.92 38.66
N THR A 195 -3.14 -22.02 38.92
CA THR A 195 -3.99 -22.19 40.07
C THR A 195 -3.19 -22.83 41.20
N TYR A 196 -3.05 -22.15 42.32
CA TYR A 196 -2.37 -22.59 43.51
C TYR A 196 -3.40 -22.98 44.59
N THR A 197 -3.17 -24.12 45.23
CA THR A 197 -4.05 -24.62 46.28
C THR A 197 -3.54 -24.19 47.64
N ILE A 198 -4.40 -23.59 48.44
CA ILE A 198 -4.15 -23.17 49.82
C ILE A 198 -4.79 -24.20 50.76
N ASP A 199 -3.98 -24.80 51.64
CA ASP A 199 -4.45 -25.73 52.67
C ASP A 199 -5.04 -24.92 53.85
N LEU A 200 -6.30 -25.15 54.16
CA LEU A 200 -7.04 -24.52 55.29
C LEU A 200 -7.07 -25.42 56.54
N GLY A 201 -6.40 -26.59 56.52
CA GLY A 201 -6.46 -27.60 57.56
C GLY A 201 -7.72 -28.47 57.52
N ASN A 202 -7.66 -29.61 58.22
CA ASN A 202 -8.78 -30.52 58.30
C ASN A 202 -9.33 -31.01 56.95
N GLY A 203 -8.44 -31.10 55.92
CA GLY A 203 -8.79 -31.53 54.59
C GLY A 203 -9.57 -30.50 53.76
N LYS A 204 -9.66 -29.26 54.21
CA LYS A 204 -10.25 -28.13 53.49
C LYS A 204 -9.20 -27.41 52.71
N THR A 205 -9.53 -26.98 51.51
CA THR A 205 -8.67 -26.17 50.63
C THR A 205 -9.45 -25.05 49.97
N THR A 206 -8.71 -24.04 49.54
CA THR A 206 -9.18 -23.01 48.61
C THR A 206 -8.10 -22.79 47.52
N THR A 207 -8.38 -21.99 46.53
CA THR A 207 -7.45 -21.74 45.44
C THR A 207 -7.27 -20.25 45.16
N VAL A 208 -6.10 -19.89 44.66
CA VAL A 208 -5.81 -18.57 44.09
C VAL A 208 -5.15 -18.75 42.74
N VAL A 209 -5.40 -17.84 41.82
CA VAL A 209 -4.80 -17.82 40.47
C VAL A 209 -3.79 -16.69 40.40
N GLY A 210 -2.64 -16.93 39.79
CA GLY A 210 -1.60 -15.93 39.61
C GLY A 210 -0.29 -16.51 39.10
N HIS A 211 0.75 -15.69 39.12
CA HIS A 211 2.12 -16.07 38.75
C HIS A 211 3.13 -15.47 39.74
N PHE A 212 4.39 -15.90 39.61
CA PHE A 212 5.50 -15.31 40.38
C PHE A 212 6.27 -14.31 39.56
N ASP A 213 6.64 -13.15 40.17
CA ASP A 213 7.52 -12.14 39.55
C ASP A 213 8.97 -12.43 39.99
N LEU A 214 9.73 -13.03 39.05
CA LEU A 214 11.12 -13.40 39.30
C LEU A 214 12.09 -12.22 39.17
N GLU A 215 11.73 -11.21 38.41
CA GLU A 215 12.52 -9.96 38.26
C GLU A 215 12.44 -9.17 39.55
N MET A 216 11.24 -8.91 40.06
CA MET A 216 11.05 -8.20 41.33
C MET A 216 11.66 -8.97 42.51
N ARG A 217 11.64 -10.31 42.49
CA ARG A 217 12.34 -11.15 43.46
C ARG A 217 13.84 -10.83 43.52
N GLN A 218 14.51 -10.68 42.37
CA GLN A 218 15.92 -10.36 42.28
C GLN A 218 16.20 -8.93 42.76
N GLU A 219 15.35 -7.98 42.37
CA GLU A 219 15.46 -6.60 42.82
C GLU A 219 15.37 -6.48 44.36
N ILE A 220 14.45 -7.24 44.98
CA ILE A 220 14.32 -7.28 46.44
C ILE A 220 15.63 -7.81 47.09
N LEU A 221 16.23 -8.88 46.54
CA LEU A 221 17.52 -9.38 47.06
C LEU A 221 18.59 -8.31 46.99
N ASP A 222 18.68 -7.60 45.88
CA ASP A 222 19.70 -6.57 45.68
C ASP A 222 19.52 -5.43 46.67
N LEU A 223 18.30 -4.99 46.95
CA LEU A 223 17.97 -3.96 47.92
C LEU A 223 18.24 -4.44 49.39
N VAL A 224 17.87 -5.68 49.68
CA VAL A 224 18.17 -6.31 50.96
C VAL A 224 19.69 -6.35 51.21
N ASN A 225 20.47 -6.76 50.23
CA ASN A 225 21.93 -6.82 50.37
C ASN A 225 22.59 -5.43 50.50
N LYS A 226 22.08 -4.42 49.81
CA LYS A 226 22.48 -3.02 50.03
C LYS A 226 22.17 -2.55 51.45
N ARG A 227 21.01 -2.92 52.01
CA ARG A 227 20.66 -2.62 53.40
C ARG A 227 21.62 -3.30 54.37
N ARG A 228 21.92 -4.60 54.13
CA ARG A 228 22.85 -5.39 54.97
C ARG A 228 24.28 -4.83 54.97
N GLU A 229 24.74 -4.33 53.80
CA GLU A 229 26.06 -3.66 53.70
C GLU A 229 26.17 -2.47 54.65
N ILE A 230 25.11 -1.65 54.82
CA ILE A 230 25.08 -0.52 55.76
C ILE A 230 25.27 -0.96 57.20
N PHE A 231 24.85 -2.18 57.55
CA PHE A 231 24.96 -2.78 58.89
C PHE A 231 26.15 -3.74 59.01
N GLU A 232 27.08 -3.73 58.06
CA GLU A 232 28.25 -4.60 58.01
C GLU A 232 27.89 -6.10 58.10
N SER A 233 26.69 -6.46 57.69
CA SER A 233 26.21 -7.83 57.64
C SER A 233 26.59 -8.51 56.33
N LYS A 234 26.86 -9.82 56.38
CA LYS A 234 27.17 -10.59 55.17
C LYS A 234 26.00 -10.58 54.18
N PRO A 235 26.27 -10.51 52.85
CA PRO A 235 25.19 -10.59 51.87
C PRO A 235 24.49 -11.98 51.95
N LEU A 236 23.18 -11.95 51.72
CA LEU A 236 22.36 -13.16 51.52
C LEU A 236 22.39 -13.58 50.06
N SER A 237 22.19 -14.85 49.83
CA SER A 237 22.03 -15.42 48.47
C SER A 237 20.68 -16.10 48.32
N LEU A 238 20.12 -16.07 47.09
CA LEU A 238 18.95 -16.84 46.74
C LEU A 238 19.33 -18.30 46.55
N PRO A 239 18.57 -19.23 47.11
CA PRO A 239 18.72 -20.65 46.81
C PRO A 239 18.21 -20.98 45.43
N SER A 240 18.44 -22.23 44.98
CA SER A 240 17.81 -22.76 43.76
C SER A 240 16.28 -22.55 43.79
N ILE A 241 15.68 -22.30 42.64
CA ILE A 241 14.24 -22.07 42.52
C ILE A 241 13.40 -23.24 43.06
N ASP A 242 13.95 -24.45 42.99
CA ASP A 242 13.32 -25.69 43.46
C ASP A 242 13.69 -26.07 44.87
N SER A 243 14.46 -25.24 45.59
CA SER A 243 14.84 -25.53 46.97
C SER A 243 13.65 -25.45 47.93
N SER A 244 13.76 -26.16 49.05
CA SER A 244 12.74 -26.12 50.12
C SER A 244 12.51 -24.72 50.67
N LEU A 245 13.58 -23.92 50.84
CA LEU A 245 13.51 -22.55 51.33
C LEU A 245 12.77 -21.62 50.35
N GLN A 246 13.10 -21.73 49.05
CA GLN A 246 12.41 -20.90 48.04
C GLN A 246 10.94 -21.33 47.90
N ASN A 247 10.69 -22.65 47.98
CA ASN A 247 9.33 -23.18 47.93
C ASN A 247 8.49 -22.69 49.13
N ALA A 248 9.08 -22.70 50.34
CA ALA A 248 8.44 -22.13 51.52
C ALA A 248 8.05 -20.65 51.30
N ALA A 249 8.98 -19.82 50.76
CA ALA A 249 8.69 -18.42 50.44
C ALA A 249 7.55 -18.32 49.44
N ASN A 250 7.59 -19.11 48.34
CA ASN A 250 6.53 -19.11 47.33
C ASN A 250 5.16 -19.46 47.91
N ILE A 251 5.11 -20.52 48.72
CA ILE A 251 3.88 -20.94 49.41
C ILE A 251 3.35 -19.81 50.31
N ARG A 252 4.19 -19.21 51.11
CA ARG A 252 3.75 -18.12 51.99
C ARG A 252 3.22 -16.95 51.22
N ALA A 253 3.86 -16.57 50.11
CA ALA A 253 3.41 -15.46 49.27
C ALA A 253 1.99 -15.65 48.77
N TYR A 254 1.62 -16.86 48.28
CA TYR A 254 0.23 -17.08 47.88
C TYR A 254 -0.72 -17.41 49.02
N GLU A 255 -0.28 -17.97 50.17
CA GLU A 255 -1.14 -18.22 51.32
C GLU A 255 -1.67 -16.93 51.96
N ILE A 256 -0.84 -15.87 52.02
CA ILE A 256 -1.27 -14.58 52.58
C ILE A 256 -2.32 -13.87 51.75
N THR A 257 -2.61 -14.29 50.51
CA THR A 257 -3.79 -13.81 49.75
C THR A 257 -5.11 -14.17 50.44
N TYR A 258 -5.13 -15.31 51.13
CA TYR A 258 -6.29 -15.76 51.92
C TYR A 258 -6.32 -15.14 53.32
N SER A 259 -5.18 -15.07 53.97
CA SER A 259 -5.11 -14.52 55.36
C SER A 259 -3.69 -13.95 55.62
N TYR A 260 -3.59 -12.64 55.69
CA TYR A 260 -2.35 -11.92 56.02
C TYR A 260 -1.97 -12.15 57.48
N SER A 261 -1.15 -13.19 57.74
CA SER A 261 -0.74 -13.59 59.11
C SER A 261 0.54 -14.44 59.06
N HIS A 262 1.34 -14.39 60.15
CA HIS A 262 2.44 -15.36 60.39
C HIS A 262 1.95 -16.79 60.70
N THR A 263 0.67 -16.94 61.03
CA THR A 263 0.02 -18.25 61.12
C THR A 263 -0.54 -18.57 59.76
N ARG A 264 -0.19 -19.76 59.23
CA ARG A 264 -0.68 -20.29 57.94
C ARG A 264 -2.18 -20.53 58.02
N PRO A 265 -2.89 -20.56 56.88
CA PRO A 265 -4.33 -20.84 56.86
C PRO A 265 -4.74 -22.15 57.48
N ASN A 266 -3.82 -23.15 57.53
CA ASN A 266 -4.05 -24.46 58.18
C ASN A 266 -3.84 -24.47 59.70
N GLY A 267 -3.48 -23.33 60.28
CA GLY A 267 -3.29 -23.13 61.72
C GLY A 267 -1.86 -23.31 62.21
N GLU A 268 -0.92 -23.70 61.36
CA GLU A 268 0.51 -23.83 61.73
C GLU A 268 1.22 -22.48 61.66
N ARG A 269 2.31 -22.31 62.41
CA ARG A 269 3.19 -21.14 62.26
C ARG A 269 4.12 -21.32 61.09
N GLY A 270 4.25 -20.33 60.19
CA GLY A 270 5.08 -20.38 58.98
C GLY A 270 6.52 -20.81 59.26
N ILE A 271 7.20 -20.16 60.19
CA ILE A 271 8.59 -20.47 60.57
C ILE A 271 8.77 -21.90 61.06
N THR A 272 7.83 -22.44 61.82
CA THR A 272 7.92 -23.77 62.38
C THR A 272 7.59 -24.83 61.33
N SER A 273 6.54 -24.60 60.56
CA SER A 273 6.07 -25.51 59.52
C SER A 273 7.10 -25.71 58.41
N PHE A 274 7.82 -24.68 58.05
CA PHE A 274 8.84 -24.74 57.01
C PHE A 274 10.28 -24.88 57.52
N HIS A 275 10.48 -24.95 58.87
CA HIS A 275 11.80 -25.07 59.50
C HIS A 275 12.76 -23.98 59.08
N VAL A 276 12.30 -22.73 59.11
CA VAL A 276 13.08 -21.53 58.77
C VAL A 276 13.32 -20.67 60.00
N ASP A 277 14.34 -19.79 59.98
CA ASP A 277 14.80 -19.04 61.14
C ASP A 277 14.14 -17.68 61.27
N GLY A 278 13.53 -17.17 60.19
CA GLY A 278 12.83 -15.87 60.18
C GLY A 278 11.85 -15.73 59.01
N GLU A 279 10.85 -14.89 59.18
CA GLU A 279 9.83 -14.60 58.15
C GLU A 279 9.49 -13.10 58.16
N ASN A 280 9.45 -12.51 56.98
CA ASN A 280 8.83 -11.20 56.74
C ASN A 280 7.73 -11.37 55.71
N LEU A 281 6.61 -10.68 55.87
CA LEU A 281 5.46 -10.68 54.98
C LEU A 281 5.10 -9.25 54.61
N ALA A 282 4.54 -9.06 53.40
CA ALA A 282 3.94 -7.80 52.95
C ALA A 282 2.91 -8.05 51.88
N GLU A 283 2.00 -7.09 51.69
CA GLU A 283 0.97 -7.11 50.63
C GLU A 283 0.73 -5.69 50.11
N GLY A 284 0.22 -5.59 48.86
CA GLY A 284 -0.29 -4.35 48.30
C GLY A 284 0.75 -3.35 47.77
N PHE A 285 2.04 -3.71 47.75
CA PHE A 285 3.08 -2.91 47.14
C PHE A 285 3.22 -3.23 45.64
N THR A 286 3.59 -2.23 44.84
CA THR A 286 3.72 -2.37 43.40
C THR A 286 5.17 -2.36 42.90
N SER A 287 6.13 -2.19 43.77
CA SER A 287 7.57 -2.21 43.44
C SER A 287 8.42 -2.84 44.55
N ALA A 288 9.58 -3.39 44.16
CA ALA A 288 10.60 -3.87 45.07
C ALA A 288 11.10 -2.77 46.02
N SER A 289 11.24 -1.54 45.54
CA SER A 289 11.66 -0.39 46.32
C SER A 289 10.69 -0.08 47.46
N ASP A 290 9.41 -0.04 47.20
CA ASP A 290 8.40 0.36 48.18
C ASP A 290 8.23 -0.69 49.27
N VAL A 291 8.18 -1.98 48.91
CA VAL A 291 8.09 -3.06 49.90
C VAL A 291 9.36 -3.13 50.79
N CYS A 292 10.54 -2.96 50.18
CA CYS A 292 11.79 -2.93 50.94
C CYS A 292 11.86 -1.73 51.89
N GLN A 293 11.44 -0.54 51.46
CA GLN A 293 11.39 0.64 52.35
C GLN A 293 10.43 0.41 53.53
N ALA A 294 9.28 -0.20 53.31
CA ALA A 294 8.34 -0.54 54.36
C ALA A 294 8.95 -1.56 55.35
N TRP A 295 9.65 -2.60 54.89
CA TRP A 295 10.37 -3.51 55.77
C TRP A 295 11.51 -2.86 56.54
N PHE A 296 12.30 -1.99 55.87
CA PHE A 296 13.41 -1.26 56.54
C PHE A 296 12.92 -0.26 57.60
N ALA A 297 11.72 0.29 57.42
CA ALA A 297 11.10 1.18 58.39
C ALA A 297 10.47 0.44 59.59
N SER A 298 10.25 -0.87 59.51
CA SER A 298 9.69 -1.72 60.56
C SER A 298 10.81 -2.42 61.32
N LEU A 299 10.98 -2.09 62.62
CA LEU A 299 12.05 -2.62 63.45
C LEU A 299 12.12 -4.18 63.41
N THR A 300 11.01 -4.85 63.48
CA THR A 300 10.94 -6.33 63.49
C THR A 300 11.38 -6.92 62.16
N HIS A 301 10.96 -6.34 61.02
CA HIS A 301 11.33 -6.79 59.68
C HIS A 301 12.80 -6.45 59.38
N ASP A 302 13.29 -5.25 59.78
CA ASP A 302 14.67 -4.83 59.56
C ASP A 302 15.66 -5.67 60.38
N LEU A 303 15.27 -6.09 61.60
CA LEU A 303 16.07 -7.00 62.41
C LEU A 303 16.23 -8.40 61.72
N ASN A 304 15.23 -8.90 61.06
CA ASN A 304 15.39 -10.11 60.26
C ASN A 304 16.33 -9.87 59.09
N ILE A 305 16.13 -8.77 58.35
CA ILE A 305 16.92 -8.42 57.18
C ILE A 305 18.40 -8.24 57.51
N THR A 306 18.70 -7.60 58.64
CA THR A 306 20.08 -7.27 59.04
C THR A 306 20.73 -8.33 59.94
N ASN A 307 20.03 -9.43 60.28
CA ASN A 307 20.56 -10.51 61.12
C ASN A 307 21.75 -11.20 60.45
N ASN A 308 22.90 -11.08 61.07
CA ASN A 308 24.17 -11.58 60.55
C ASN A 308 24.32 -13.15 60.67
N SER A 309 23.42 -13.81 61.39
CA SER A 309 23.37 -15.28 61.49
C SER A 309 22.78 -15.89 60.21
N TYR A 310 21.98 -15.17 59.47
CA TYR A 310 21.37 -15.68 58.23
C TYR A 310 22.36 -15.69 57.08
N ASN A 311 22.33 -16.74 56.26
CA ASN A 311 23.18 -16.94 55.10
C ASN A 311 22.40 -16.97 53.78
N THR A 312 21.14 -17.43 53.84
CA THR A 312 20.27 -17.56 52.67
C THR A 312 18.90 -16.97 52.93
N ILE A 313 18.23 -16.56 51.83
CA ILE A 313 16.90 -15.99 51.86
C ILE A 313 16.07 -16.55 50.68
N GLY A 314 14.93 -17.17 50.95
CA GLY A 314 13.88 -17.40 49.97
C GLY A 314 13.00 -16.16 49.86
N ILE A 315 12.70 -15.72 48.65
CA ILE A 315 11.84 -14.55 48.41
C ILE A 315 10.71 -15.00 47.48
N GLY A 316 9.46 -14.88 47.95
CA GLY A 316 8.26 -15.09 47.16
C GLY A 316 7.65 -13.75 46.80
N VAL A 317 7.42 -13.51 45.51
CA VAL A 317 6.64 -12.37 44.98
C VAL A 317 5.52 -12.97 44.15
N PHE A 318 4.33 -13.02 44.72
CA PHE A 318 3.16 -13.63 44.05
C PHE A 318 2.21 -12.54 43.59
N CYS A 319 1.93 -12.51 42.30
CA CYS A 319 0.98 -11.62 41.64
C CYS A 319 -0.36 -12.34 41.50
N ALA A 320 -1.26 -12.11 42.45
CA ALA A 320 -2.59 -12.70 42.45
C ALA A 320 -3.51 -12.03 41.43
N LYS A 321 -4.15 -12.82 40.58
CA LYS A 321 -5.09 -12.32 39.57
C LYS A 321 -6.40 -11.90 40.21
N THR A 322 -6.85 -10.70 39.92
CA THR A 322 -8.12 -10.14 40.36
C THR A 322 -8.95 -9.67 39.18
N ASP A 323 -10.18 -9.24 39.40
CA ASP A 323 -11.04 -8.65 38.35
C ASP A 323 -10.48 -7.33 37.79
N TYR A 324 -9.55 -6.69 38.51
CA TYR A 324 -8.99 -5.38 38.18
C TYR A 324 -7.49 -5.39 37.81
N GLY A 325 -6.92 -6.60 37.62
CA GLY A 325 -5.51 -6.78 37.33
C GLY A 325 -4.82 -7.70 38.35
N TYR A 326 -3.64 -7.32 38.83
CA TYR A 326 -2.88 -8.13 39.79
C TYR A 326 -2.66 -7.36 41.09
N GLU A 327 -2.70 -8.11 42.20
CA GLU A 327 -2.27 -7.65 43.51
C GLU A 327 -1.05 -8.46 43.95
N ASN A 328 -0.04 -7.76 44.52
CA ASN A 328 1.23 -8.37 44.86
C ASN A 328 1.29 -8.74 46.33
N TYR A 329 1.79 -9.91 46.60
CA TYR A 329 1.99 -10.50 47.93
C TYR A 329 3.43 -10.97 48.07
N PHE A 330 4.04 -10.64 49.18
CA PHE A 330 5.49 -10.77 49.39
C PHE A 330 5.80 -11.59 50.63
N SER A 331 6.80 -12.48 50.51
CA SER A 331 7.36 -13.19 51.62
C SER A 331 8.87 -13.23 51.54
N GLN A 332 9.52 -13.15 52.69
CA GLN A 332 10.94 -13.43 52.89
C GLN A 332 11.07 -14.53 53.95
N MET A 333 11.75 -15.63 53.60
CA MET A 333 12.07 -16.74 54.50
C MET A 333 13.57 -16.80 54.69
N PHE A 334 14.05 -16.67 55.90
CA PHE A 334 15.46 -16.62 56.20
C PHE A 334 15.97 -17.93 56.78
N SER A 335 17.21 -18.34 56.46
CA SER A 335 17.88 -19.49 57.02
C SER A 335 19.33 -19.22 57.37
N CYS A 336 19.74 -19.82 58.50
CA CYS A 336 21.13 -19.86 58.89
C CYS A 336 21.97 -20.87 58.10
N ASP A 337 21.30 -21.79 57.37
CA ASP A 337 21.99 -22.77 56.53
C ASP A 337 22.68 -22.08 55.35
N LYS A 338 23.85 -22.60 54.99
CA LYS A 338 24.53 -22.20 53.74
C LYS A 338 23.94 -23.01 52.60
N LEU A 339 23.93 -22.38 51.42
CA LEU A 339 23.69 -23.14 50.17
C LEU A 339 24.74 -24.25 50.04
N GLU A 340 24.30 -25.49 49.86
CA GLU A 340 25.17 -26.59 49.48
C GLU A 340 25.68 -26.42 48.03
#